data_a8cdeeedc223685cccca142d39c3f723
#
_entry.id   a8cdeeedc223685cccca142d39c3f723
#
_cell.length_a   1.000
_cell.length_b   1.000
_cell.length_c   1.000
_cell.angle_alpha   90.00
_cell.angle_beta   90.00
_cell.angle_gamma   90.00
#
_symmetry.space_group_name_H-M   'P 1'
#
loop_
_entity.id
_entity.type
_entity.pdbx_description
1 polymer ?
#
loop_
_entity_poly.entity_id
_entity_poly.type
_entity_poly.pdbx_seq_one_letter_code
_entity_poly.pdbx_strand_id
1 'polypeptide(L)'
;MALARAVVRIESNWKTHLTGRAGEVGLMQIKHQTARGQGYGGSRAALYDPETNIKWGMRYLAGAYRLAGGDTCGTVMRYQGGHGARRMSATARAYCSKARTLMASN
;
A
#
# COMPACT_ATOMS: atom_id res chain seq x y z
N MET A 1 13.35 -2.58 2.33
CA MET A 1 12.30 -2.16 3.27
C MET A 1 12.03 -0.66 3.29
N ALA A 2 12.90 0.14 2.65
CA ALA A 2 12.66 1.59 2.56
C ALA A 2 11.33 1.92 1.86
N LEU A 3 11.00 1.21 0.80
CA LEU A 3 9.73 1.43 0.09
C LEU A 3 8.52 1.12 0.99
N ALA A 4 8.56 0.03 1.74
CA ALA A 4 7.46 -0.34 2.62
C ALA A 4 7.22 0.72 3.70
N ARG A 5 8.29 1.26 4.28
CA ARG A 5 8.20 2.35 5.26
C ARG A 5 7.62 3.61 4.65
N ALA A 6 8.03 3.93 3.43
CA ALA A 6 7.51 5.08 2.70
C ALA A 6 6.00 4.92 2.45
N VAL A 7 5.57 3.73 2.08
CA VAL A 7 4.14 3.44 1.87
C VAL A 7 3.35 3.67 3.16
N VAL A 8 3.79 3.13 4.28
CA VAL A 8 3.10 3.32 5.56
C VAL A 8 3.05 4.80 5.92
N ARG A 9 4.15 5.52 5.75
CA ARG A 9 4.21 6.96 6.04
C ARG A 9 3.22 7.74 5.19
N ILE A 10 3.16 7.46 3.90
CA ILE A 10 2.26 8.17 2.97
C ILE A 10 0.81 7.78 3.23
N GLU A 11 0.53 6.49 3.43
CA GLU A 11 -0.83 6.01 3.56
C GLU A 11 -1.48 6.42 4.88
N SER A 12 -0.79 6.28 5.98
CA SER A 12 -1.40 6.47 7.30
C SER A 12 -0.61 7.34 8.26
N ASN A 13 0.63 7.66 7.92
CA ASN A 13 1.56 8.31 8.85
C ASN A 13 1.62 7.53 10.19
N TRP A 14 1.65 6.21 10.09
CA TRP A 14 1.71 5.27 11.23
C TRP A 14 0.49 5.29 12.14
N LYS A 15 -0.64 5.81 11.68
CA LYS A 15 -1.89 5.83 12.45
C LYS A 15 -2.64 4.51 12.24
N THR A 16 -2.64 3.65 13.26
CA THR A 16 -3.17 2.29 13.15
C THR A 16 -4.68 2.22 12.93
N HIS A 17 -5.41 3.22 13.39
CA HIS A 17 -6.88 3.22 13.30
C HIS A 17 -7.43 4.10 12.19
N LEU A 18 -6.57 4.56 11.28
CA LEU A 18 -7.00 5.41 10.19
C LEU A 18 -7.89 4.66 9.22
N THR A 19 -9.01 5.28 8.84
CA THR A 19 -9.89 4.79 7.78
C THR A 19 -9.86 5.78 6.63
N GLY A 20 -9.56 5.30 5.42
CA GLY A 20 -9.51 6.13 4.24
C GLY A 20 -10.90 6.42 3.66
N ARG A 21 -10.96 7.34 2.71
CA ARG A 21 -12.18 7.78 2.07
C ARG A 21 -12.96 6.66 1.41
N ALA A 22 -12.26 5.72 0.82
CA ALA A 22 -12.88 4.59 0.11
C ALA A 22 -12.96 3.33 0.98
N GLY A 23 -12.81 3.47 2.29
CA GLY A 23 -12.88 2.36 3.22
C GLY A 23 -11.56 1.63 3.44
N GLU A 24 -10.45 2.24 3.03
CA GLU A 24 -9.12 1.66 3.28
C GLU A 24 -8.84 1.62 4.78
N VAL A 25 -8.10 0.60 5.21
CA VAL A 25 -7.93 0.27 6.62
C VAL A 25 -6.48 0.34 7.06
N GLY A 26 -6.22 1.11 8.10
CA GLY A 26 -5.02 1.01 8.93
C GLY A 26 -3.71 1.46 8.32
N LEU A 27 -2.62 0.89 8.81
CA LEU A 27 -1.26 1.33 8.50
C LEU A 27 -0.94 1.40 7.00
N MET A 28 -1.32 0.39 6.25
CA MET A 28 -1.03 0.33 4.82
C MET A 28 -2.23 0.70 3.95
N GLN A 29 -3.32 1.14 4.58
CA GLN A 29 -4.55 1.56 3.89
C GLN A 29 -4.99 0.54 2.85
N ILE A 30 -5.13 -0.71 3.30
CA ILE A 30 -5.60 -1.79 2.45
C ILE A 30 -7.11 -1.96 2.60
N LYS A 31 -7.80 -2.15 1.48
CA LYS A 31 -9.23 -2.44 1.52
C LYS A 31 -9.46 -3.89 1.91
N HIS A 32 -10.55 -4.16 2.64
CA HIS A 32 -10.91 -5.52 3.02
C HIS A 32 -11.01 -6.43 1.80
N GLN A 33 -11.64 -5.94 0.73
CA GLN A 33 -11.78 -6.70 -0.51
C GLN A 33 -10.41 -7.04 -1.12
N THR A 34 -9.47 -6.12 -1.08
CA THR A 34 -8.12 -6.34 -1.58
C THR A 34 -7.40 -7.40 -0.77
N ALA A 35 -7.50 -7.32 0.56
CA ALA A 35 -6.90 -8.31 1.45
C ALA A 35 -7.50 -9.70 1.20
N ARG A 36 -8.81 -9.78 1.03
CA ARG A 36 -9.49 -11.05 0.73
C ARG A 36 -8.98 -11.64 -0.58
N GLY A 37 -8.74 -10.82 -1.57
CA GLY A 37 -8.16 -11.25 -2.85
C GLY A 37 -6.77 -11.85 -2.69
N GLN A 38 -6.06 -11.50 -1.61
CA GLN A 38 -4.74 -12.07 -1.28
C GLN A 38 -4.84 -13.30 -0.39
N GLY A 39 -6.04 -13.72 -0.01
CA GLY A 39 -6.25 -14.88 0.83
C GLY A 39 -6.64 -14.59 2.27
N TYR A 40 -6.87 -13.33 2.61
CA TYR A 40 -7.26 -12.96 3.96
C TYR A 40 -8.67 -13.46 4.28
N GLY A 41 -8.82 -14.23 5.36
CA GLY A 41 -10.11 -14.78 5.78
C GLY A 41 -10.73 -14.10 6.98
N GLY A 42 -10.10 -13.05 7.52
CA GLY A 42 -10.59 -12.38 8.72
C GLY A 42 -11.58 -11.26 8.41
N SER A 43 -12.05 -10.60 9.47
CA SER A 43 -13.00 -9.49 9.35
C SER A 43 -12.29 -8.20 8.92
N ARG A 44 -13.10 -7.24 8.43
CA ARG A 44 -12.59 -5.91 8.15
C ARG A 44 -12.04 -5.24 9.41
N ALA A 45 -12.75 -5.41 10.54
CA ALA A 45 -12.31 -4.83 11.81
C ALA A 45 -10.95 -5.35 12.25
N ALA A 46 -10.67 -6.62 12.04
CA ALA A 46 -9.38 -7.22 12.40
C ALA A 46 -8.22 -6.68 11.57
N LEU A 47 -8.49 -6.08 10.40
CA LEU A 47 -7.44 -5.46 9.58
C LEU A 47 -6.86 -4.20 10.21
N TYR A 48 -7.50 -3.62 11.24
CA TYR A 48 -6.91 -2.50 11.96
C TYR A 48 -5.75 -2.93 12.86
N ASP A 49 -5.68 -4.22 13.21
CA ASP A 49 -4.55 -4.73 13.97
C ASP A 49 -3.26 -4.50 13.18
N PRO A 50 -2.24 -3.83 13.78
CA PRO A 50 -1.02 -3.46 13.05
C PRO A 50 -0.32 -4.64 12.38
N GLU A 51 -0.17 -5.74 13.11
CA GLU A 51 0.51 -6.93 12.60
C GLU A 51 -0.25 -7.54 11.42
N THR A 52 -1.56 -7.68 11.56
CA THR A 52 -2.43 -8.21 10.51
C THR A 52 -2.39 -7.29 9.28
N ASN A 53 -2.48 -6.00 9.50
CA ASN A 53 -2.48 -5.02 8.42
C ASN A 53 -1.18 -5.07 7.61
N ILE A 54 -0.04 -5.08 8.29
CA ILE A 54 1.28 -5.15 7.67
C ILE A 54 1.44 -6.45 6.88
N LYS A 55 1.01 -7.56 7.45
CA LYS A 55 1.12 -8.86 6.75
C LYS A 55 0.41 -8.83 5.39
N TRP A 56 -0.83 -8.40 5.36
CA TRP A 56 -1.64 -8.44 4.14
C TRP A 56 -1.33 -7.27 3.20
N GLY A 57 -1.00 -6.11 3.76
CA GLY A 57 -0.54 -4.97 2.98
C GLY A 57 0.78 -5.27 2.28
N MET A 58 1.71 -5.94 2.97
CA MET A 58 3.01 -6.32 2.39
C MET A 58 2.85 -7.35 1.28
N ARG A 59 1.92 -8.29 1.41
CA ARG A 59 1.64 -9.24 0.33
C ARG A 59 1.17 -8.52 -0.92
N TYR A 60 0.29 -7.54 -0.75
CA TYR A 60 -0.23 -6.76 -1.86
C TYR A 60 0.88 -5.92 -2.50
N LEU A 61 1.69 -5.27 -1.67
CA LEU A 61 2.84 -4.48 -2.14
C LEU A 61 3.86 -5.35 -2.88
N ALA A 62 4.15 -6.53 -2.35
CA ALA A 62 5.07 -7.47 -2.98
C ALA A 62 4.57 -7.90 -4.37
N GLY A 63 3.26 -8.11 -4.50
CA GLY A 63 2.65 -8.42 -5.79
C GLY A 63 2.82 -7.29 -6.79
N ALA A 64 2.59 -6.06 -6.34
CA ALA A 64 2.81 -4.86 -7.17
C ALA A 64 4.27 -4.75 -7.60
N TYR A 65 5.19 -5.01 -6.68
CA TYR A 65 6.63 -4.96 -6.93
C TYR A 65 7.06 -5.97 -8.00
N ARG A 66 6.56 -7.21 -7.90
CA ARG A 66 6.84 -8.24 -8.90
C ARG A 66 6.30 -7.87 -10.28
N LEU A 67 5.08 -7.37 -10.33
CA LEU A 67 4.45 -6.96 -11.60
C LEU A 67 5.20 -5.79 -12.24
N ALA A 68 5.81 -4.94 -11.43
CA ALA A 68 6.58 -3.80 -11.90
C ALA A 68 8.03 -4.13 -12.23
N GLY A 69 8.45 -5.38 -12.04
CA GLY A 69 9.84 -5.77 -12.24
C GLY A 69 10.81 -5.05 -11.32
N GLY A 70 10.35 -4.68 -10.12
CA GLY A 70 11.16 -3.99 -9.12
C GLY A 70 11.23 -2.47 -9.29
N ASP A 71 10.58 -1.90 -10.31
CA ASP A 71 10.57 -0.45 -10.52
C ASP A 71 9.72 0.25 -9.46
N THR A 72 10.28 1.24 -8.79
CA THR A 72 9.61 1.93 -7.69
C THR A 72 8.30 2.59 -8.12
N CYS A 73 8.32 3.40 -9.17
CA CYS A 73 7.11 4.08 -9.62
C CYS A 73 6.07 3.12 -10.19
N GLY A 74 6.51 2.07 -10.88
CA GLY A 74 5.62 1.02 -11.36
C GLY A 74 4.96 0.25 -10.23
N THR A 75 5.68 0.04 -9.14
CA THR A 75 5.16 -0.61 -7.93
C THR A 75 4.08 0.26 -7.28
N VAL A 76 4.40 1.53 -7.08
CA VAL A 76 3.48 2.49 -6.45
C VAL A 76 2.21 2.67 -7.28
N MET A 77 2.35 2.73 -8.59
CA MET A 77 1.20 2.81 -9.50
C MET A 77 0.23 1.65 -9.26
N ARG A 78 0.77 0.44 -9.14
CA ARG A 78 -0.03 -0.77 -8.93
C ARG A 78 -0.51 -0.93 -7.50
N TYR A 79 0.20 -0.36 -6.55
CA TYR A 79 -0.26 -0.37 -5.17
C TYR A 79 -1.43 0.60 -4.99
N GLN A 80 -1.29 1.81 -5.49
CA GLN A 80 -2.29 2.86 -5.36
C GLN A 80 -3.50 2.65 -6.27
N GLY A 81 -3.26 2.21 -7.50
CA GLY A 81 -4.29 2.08 -8.52
C GLY A 81 -4.78 0.66 -8.79
N GLY A 82 -4.21 -0.34 -8.08
CA GLY A 82 -4.53 -1.75 -8.30
C GLY A 82 -3.49 -2.45 -9.17
N HIS A 83 -3.37 -3.77 -8.99
CA HIS A 83 -2.36 -4.57 -9.71
C HIS A 83 -2.50 -4.51 -11.23
N GLY A 84 -3.70 -4.24 -11.72
CA GLY A 84 -3.95 -4.13 -13.16
C GLY A 84 -3.71 -2.74 -13.74
N ALA A 85 -3.25 -1.79 -12.94
CA ALA A 85 -3.03 -0.42 -13.40
C ALA A 85 -1.95 -0.39 -14.48
N ARG A 86 -2.24 0.33 -15.57
CA ARG A 86 -1.33 0.45 -16.71
C ARG A 86 -0.90 1.89 -16.98
N ARG A 87 -1.52 2.85 -16.29
CA ARG A 87 -1.25 4.26 -16.49
C ARG A 87 -0.79 4.90 -15.20
N MET A 88 0.20 5.75 -15.32
CA MET A 88 0.68 6.56 -14.22
C MET A 88 -0.25 7.78 -14.08
N SER A 89 -1.22 7.69 -13.16
CA SER A 89 -2.12 8.80 -12.86
C SER A 89 -1.35 9.93 -12.17
N ALA A 90 -1.95 11.14 -12.11
CA ALA A 90 -1.35 12.25 -11.38
C ALA A 90 -1.17 11.89 -9.89
N THR A 91 -2.13 11.18 -9.31
CA THR A 91 -2.06 10.71 -7.93
C THR A 91 -0.89 9.74 -7.73
N ALA A 92 -0.74 8.77 -8.62
CA ALA A 92 0.35 7.80 -8.54
C ALA A 92 1.71 8.47 -8.74
N ARG A 93 1.79 9.47 -9.62
CA ARG A 93 3.02 10.21 -9.86
C ARG A 93 3.45 11.00 -8.62
N ALA A 94 2.50 11.68 -7.99
CA ALA A 94 2.76 12.41 -6.75
C ALA A 94 3.17 11.46 -5.63
N TYR A 95 2.53 10.31 -5.54
CA TYR A 95 2.86 9.26 -4.57
C TYR A 95 4.30 8.79 -4.79
N CYS A 96 4.67 8.51 -6.03
CA CYS A 96 6.03 8.04 -6.34
C CYS A 96 7.08 9.08 -5.96
N SER A 97 6.82 10.35 -6.24
CA SER A 97 7.72 11.44 -5.88
C SER A 97 7.95 11.49 -4.36
N LYS A 98 6.87 11.41 -3.58
CA LYS A 98 6.95 11.38 -2.11
C LYS A 98 7.71 10.17 -1.62
N ALA A 99 7.43 9.00 -2.20
CA ALA A 99 8.09 7.75 -1.80
C ALA A 99 9.60 7.85 -2.02
N ARG A 100 10.02 8.34 -3.17
CA ARG A 100 11.44 8.52 -3.48
C ARG A 100 12.13 9.47 -2.52
N THR A 101 11.48 10.58 -2.18
CA THR A 101 12.00 11.53 -1.21
C THR A 101 12.20 10.88 0.16
N LEU A 102 11.18 10.13 0.62
CA LEU A 102 11.26 9.45 1.91
C LEU A 102 12.31 8.34 1.92
N MET A 103 12.44 7.61 0.83
CA MET A 103 13.46 6.55 0.71
C MET A 103 14.87 7.13 0.74
N ALA A 104 15.07 8.29 0.12
CA ALA A 104 16.38 8.94 0.05
C ALA A 104 16.79 9.57 1.38
N SER A 105 15.83 9.90 2.26
CA SER A 105 16.13 10.58 3.52
C SER A 105 16.43 9.62 4.68
N ASN A 106 16.45 8.32 4.44
CA ASN A 106 16.79 7.33 5.47
C ASN A 106 18.31 7.21 5.66
#